data_e8af1f420539c8038c41fd7db24da407
#
_entry.id   e8af1f420539c8038c41fd7db24da407
#
_cell.length_a   1.000
_cell.length_b   1.000
_cell.length_c   1.000
_cell.angle_alpha   90.00
_cell.angle_beta   90.00
_cell.angle_gamma   90.00
#
_symmetry.space_group_name_H-M   'P 1'
#
loop_
_entity.id
_entity.type
_entity.pdbx_description
1 polymer ?
#
loop_
_entity_poly.entity_id
_entity_poly.type
_entity_poly.pdbx_seq_one_letter_code
_entity_poly.pdbx_strand_id
1 'polypeptide(L)'
;MGRGAISEVTNRPAAAQHLRDLAQLRRVRDRIDREYAQPLDVEALASGAHMSAGHLSRQFRLAYGESPYGYLMTRRIERAMALLRRGDLGVTEVCFAVGCSSLGTFSTRFTELVGVPPSVYRREATGEMAGMPPCVAKQVTRPVRNQEAKVGEPQLA
;
A
#
# COMPACT_ATOMS: atom_id res chain seq x y z
N MET A 1 -45.23 -7.67 27.39
CA MET A 1 -44.76 -6.74 28.40
C MET A 1 -43.32 -6.34 28.07
N GLY A 2 -43.14 -5.13 27.62
CA GLY A 2 -42.04 -4.65 26.87
C GLY A 2 -40.69 -4.52 27.61
N ARG A 3 -39.75 -5.35 27.28
CA ARG A 3 -38.32 -5.17 27.58
C ARG A 3 -37.46 -4.97 26.31
N GLY A 4 -38.06 -4.36 25.27
CA GLY A 4 -37.38 -4.19 24.00
C GLY A 4 -36.89 -2.78 23.65
N ALA A 5 -37.32 -1.76 24.39
CA ALA A 5 -37.15 -0.37 23.97
C ALA A 5 -35.89 0.34 24.53
N ILE A 6 -35.21 -0.23 25.51
CA ILE A 6 -34.09 0.45 26.20
C ILE A 6 -32.74 0.20 25.51
N SER A 7 -32.58 -0.90 24.78
CA SER A 7 -31.32 -1.23 24.09
C SER A 7 -31.10 -0.42 22.81
N GLU A 8 -32.15 0.04 22.12
CA GLU A 8 -32.00 0.78 20.86
C GLU A 8 -31.54 2.24 21.07
N VAL A 9 -31.93 2.85 22.19
CA VAL A 9 -31.55 4.26 22.45
C VAL A 9 -30.10 4.43 22.83
N THR A 10 -29.49 3.43 23.43
CA THR A 10 -28.10 3.45 23.87
C THR A 10 -27.10 3.25 22.70
N ASN A 11 -27.55 2.70 21.59
CA ASN A 11 -26.68 2.36 20.46
C ASN A 11 -26.61 3.44 19.37
N ARG A 12 -27.49 4.44 19.39
CA ARG A 12 -27.54 5.52 18.39
C ARG A 12 -26.26 6.39 18.35
N PRO A 13 -25.68 6.85 19.49
CA PRO A 13 -24.46 7.64 19.43
C PRO A 13 -23.26 6.81 18.96
N ALA A 14 -23.16 5.52 19.31
CA ALA A 14 -22.12 4.64 18.84
C ALA A 14 -22.24 4.34 17.33
N ALA A 15 -23.45 4.12 16.82
CA ALA A 15 -23.73 3.94 15.39
C ALA A 15 -23.41 5.22 14.59
N ALA A 16 -23.78 6.40 15.11
CA ALA A 16 -23.47 7.68 14.48
C ALA A 16 -21.97 7.95 14.46
N GLN A 17 -21.24 7.60 15.52
CA GLN A 17 -19.78 7.71 15.55
C GLN A 17 -19.13 6.77 14.55
N HIS A 18 -19.59 5.54 14.46
CA HIS A 18 -19.10 4.58 13.47
C HIS A 18 -19.28 5.08 12.03
N LEU A 19 -20.42 5.67 11.70
CA LEU A 19 -20.67 6.24 10.38
C LEU A 19 -19.74 7.43 10.09
N ARG A 20 -19.45 8.27 11.09
CA ARG A 20 -18.47 9.36 10.97
C ARG A 20 -17.07 8.83 10.72
N ASP A 21 -16.68 7.79 11.43
CA ASP A 21 -15.38 7.14 11.26
C ASP A 21 -15.24 6.53 9.86
N LEU A 22 -16.27 5.85 9.36
CA LEU A 22 -16.27 5.34 7.98
C LEU A 22 -16.16 6.45 6.94
N ALA A 23 -16.82 7.59 7.14
CA ALA A 23 -16.70 8.74 6.25
C ALA A 23 -15.27 9.31 6.26
N GLN A 24 -14.62 9.40 7.43
CA GLN A 24 -13.23 9.82 7.54
C GLN A 24 -12.27 8.83 6.88
N LEU A 25 -12.48 7.52 7.03
CA LEU A 25 -11.68 6.48 6.38
C LEU A 25 -11.78 6.58 4.85
N ARG A 26 -12.95 6.86 4.30
CA ARG A 26 -13.12 7.11 2.86
C ARG A 26 -12.31 8.32 2.40
N ARG A 27 -12.33 9.40 3.15
CA ARG A 27 -11.53 10.61 2.84
C ARG A 27 -10.03 10.32 2.86
N VAL A 28 -9.57 9.51 3.81
CA VAL A 28 -8.17 9.06 3.86
C VAL A 28 -7.84 8.25 2.61
N ARG A 29 -8.66 7.29 2.25
CA ARG A 29 -8.48 6.48 1.04
C ARG A 29 -8.44 7.37 -0.22
N ASP A 30 -9.41 8.24 -0.38
CA ASP A 30 -9.49 9.14 -1.52
C ASP A 30 -8.30 10.09 -1.60
N ARG A 31 -7.77 10.52 -0.44
CA ARG A 31 -6.54 11.31 -0.38
C ARG A 31 -5.34 10.51 -0.85
N ILE A 32 -5.19 9.26 -0.42
CA ILE A 32 -4.12 8.38 -0.89
C ILE A 32 -4.21 8.18 -2.41
N ASP A 33 -5.40 7.94 -2.93
CA ASP A 33 -5.63 7.74 -4.37
C ASP A 33 -5.25 8.95 -5.21
N ARG A 34 -5.45 10.18 -4.69
CA ARG A 34 -5.09 11.42 -5.38
C ARG A 34 -3.63 11.82 -5.20
N GLU A 35 -3.08 11.59 -4.03
CA GLU A 35 -1.79 12.13 -3.58
C GLU A 35 -0.71 11.04 -3.41
N TYR A 36 -0.89 9.87 -4.00
CA TYR A 36 0.03 8.72 -3.82
C TYR A 36 1.49 9.05 -4.12
N ALA A 37 1.76 9.98 -5.04
CA ALA A 37 3.11 10.39 -5.42
C ALA A 37 3.73 11.42 -4.46
N GLN A 38 2.96 11.93 -3.50
CA GLN A 38 3.42 12.86 -2.48
C GLN A 38 3.99 12.10 -1.26
N PRO A 39 4.83 12.76 -0.44
CA PRO A 39 5.32 12.16 0.80
C PRO A 39 4.19 12.05 1.83
N LEU A 40 3.41 11.00 1.76
CA LEU A 40 2.35 10.68 2.69
C LEU A 40 2.86 9.71 3.75
N ASP A 41 2.63 10.05 5.01
CA ASP A 41 2.81 9.16 6.15
C ASP A 41 1.53 8.98 6.96
N VAL A 42 1.52 7.99 7.84
CA VAL A 42 0.32 7.65 8.65
C VAL A 42 -0.06 8.80 9.57
N GLU A 43 0.90 9.53 10.13
CA GLU A 43 0.67 10.68 11.01
C GLU A 43 -0.03 11.81 10.28
N ALA A 44 0.40 12.15 9.07
CA ALA A 44 -0.22 13.18 8.24
C ALA A 44 -1.65 12.79 7.84
N LEU A 45 -1.87 11.52 7.49
CA LEU A 45 -3.19 11.00 7.15
C LEU A 45 -4.12 11.01 8.38
N ALA A 46 -3.63 10.58 9.54
CA ALA A 46 -4.38 10.55 10.78
C ALA A 46 -4.77 11.96 11.25
N SER A 47 -3.84 12.90 11.18
CA SER A 47 -4.08 14.31 11.52
C SER A 47 -5.20 14.90 10.66
N GLY A 48 -5.17 14.66 9.36
CA GLY A 48 -6.24 15.10 8.44
C GLY A 48 -7.60 14.46 8.70
N ALA A 49 -7.62 13.30 9.33
CA ALA A 49 -8.84 12.56 9.71
C ALA A 49 -9.28 12.81 11.16
N HIS A 50 -8.57 13.65 11.91
CA HIS A 50 -8.79 13.88 13.34
C HIS A 50 -8.72 12.61 14.19
N MET A 51 -7.81 11.71 13.84
CA MET A 51 -7.56 10.44 14.50
C MET A 51 -6.10 10.35 14.97
N SER A 52 -5.83 9.50 15.96
CA SER A 52 -4.46 9.07 16.21
C SER A 52 -3.99 8.10 15.13
N ALA A 53 -2.68 8.02 14.89
CA ALA A 53 -2.11 7.10 13.90
C ALA A 53 -2.49 5.64 14.18
N GLY A 54 -2.46 5.21 15.44
CA GLY A 54 -2.86 3.87 15.84
C GLY A 54 -4.35 3.58 15.63
N HIS A 55 -5.21 4.54 15.93
CA HIS A 55 -6.65 4.42 15.69
C HIS A 55 -6.95 4.33 14.18
N LEU A 56 -6.36 5.22 13.39
CA LEU A 56 -6.49 5.17 11.93
C LEU A 56 -6.05 3.82 11.37
N SER A 57 -4.88 3.33 11.76
CA SER A 57 -4.34 2.06 11.26
C SER A 57 -5.27 0.88 11.56
N ARG A 58 -5.80 0.81 12.78
CA ARG A 58 -6.76 -0.25 13.17
C ARG A 58 -8.06 -0.15 12.41
N GLN A 59 -8.66 1.03 12.34
CA GLN A 59 -9.95 1.24 11.68
C GLN A 59 -9.85 1.06 10.17
N PHE A 60 -8.78 1.54 9.55
CA PHE A 60 -8.55 1.37 8.12
C PHE A 60 -8.38 -0.11 7.74
N ARG A 61 -7.63 -0.87 8.55
CA ARG A 61 -7.46 -2.32 8.34
C ARG A 61 -8.78 -3.08 8.49
N LEU A 62 -9.61 -2.72 9.46
CA LEU A 62 -10.93 -3.32 9.63
C LEU A 62 -11.85 -3.01 8.46
N ALA A 63 -11.80 -1.81 7.92
CA ALA A 63 -12.67 -1.37 6.82
C ALA A 63 -12.21 -1.90 5.45
N TYR A 64 -10.90 -1.93 5.20
CA TYR A 64 -10.33 -2.20 3.87
C TYR A 64 -9.40 -3.42 3.80
N GLY A 65 -9.16 -4.11 4.90
CA GLY A 65 -8.34 -5.33 4.96
C GLY A 65 -6.84 -5.11 4.97
N GLU A 66 -6.37 -3.87 4.84
CA GLU A 66 -4.95 -3.53 4.86
C GLU A 66 -4.69 -2.20 5.58
N SER A 67 -3.44 -1.98 6.00
CA SER A 67 -3.06 -0.73 6.64
C SER A 67 -3.07 0.44 5.64
N PRO A 68 -3.15 1.70 6.10
CA PRO A 68 -3.01 2.87 5.21
C PRO A 68 -1.72 2.85 4.40
N TYR A 69 -0.60 2.48 5.01
CA TYR A 69 0.69 2.35 4.33
C TYR A 69 0.66 1.23 3.27
N GLY A 70 0.09 0.06 3.60
CA GLY A 70 -0.08 -1.03 2.65
C GLY A 70 -0.91 -0.61 1.44
N TYR A 71 -2.01 0.08 1.67
CA TYR A 71 -2.85 0.63 0.62
C TYR A 71 -2.11 1.65 -0.26
N LEU A 72 -1.37 2.58 0.35
CA LEU A 72 -0.53 3.55 -0.36
C LEU A 72 0.50 2.85 -1.25
N MET A 73 1.21 1.86 -0.72
CA MET A 73 2.21 1.11 -1.48
C MET A 73 1.58 0.34 -2.64
N THR A 74 0.42 -0.27 -2.43
CA THR A 74 -0.33 -0.94 -3.50
C THR A 74 -0.66 0.03 -4.64
N ARG A 75 -1.15 1.22 -4.33
CA ARG A 75 -1.44 2.27 -5.34
C ARG A 75 -0.20 2.71 -6.09
N ARG A 76 0.91 2.91 -5.39
CA ARG A 76 2.20 3.23 -6.00
C ARG A 76 2.68 2.14 -6.95
N ILE A 77 2.57 0.87 -6.55
CA ILE A 77 2.96 -0.28 -7.39
C ILE A 77 2.06 -0.41 -8.62
N GLU A 78 0.75 -0.28 -8.48
CA GLU A 78 -0.17 -0.29 -9.62
C GLU A 78 0.18 0.80 -10.65
N ARG A 79 0.49 1.99 -10.19
CA ARG A 79 0.91 3.09 -11.06
C ARG A 79 2.28 2.82 -11.68
N ALA A 80 3.20 2.24 -10.92
CA ALA A 80 4.51 1.83 -11.42
C ALA A 80 4.38 0.80 -12.55
N MET A 81 3.52 -0.19 -12.41
CA MET A 81 3.23 -1.16 -13.47
C MET A 81 2.81 -0.48 -14.78
N ALA A 82 1.92 0.50 -14.70
CA ALA A 82 1.48 1.25 -15.88
C ALA A 82 2.63 2.03 -16.53
N LEU A 83 3.49 2.68 -15.73
CA LEU A 83 4.65 3.42 -16.23
C LEU A 83 5.72 2.49 -16.82
N LEU A 84 5.98 1.34 -16.21
CA LEU A 84 6.93 0.35 -16.72
C LEU A 84 6.46 -0.26 -18.05
N ARG A 85 5.16 -0.48 -18.22
CA ARG A 85 4.58 -0.96 -19.49
C ARG A 85 4.77 0.03 -20.64
N ARG A 86 4.75 1.32 -20.37
CA ARG A 86 5.06 2.35 -21.38
C ARG A 86 6.48 2.25 -21.91
N GLY A 87 7.43 1.84 -21.07
CA GLY A 87 8.80 1.56 -21.46
C GLY A 87 9.72 2.76 -21.64
N ASP A 88 9.21 3.99 -21.51
CA ASP A 88 9.97 5.24 -21.68
C ASP A 88 10.79 5.63 -20.43
N LEU A 89 10.43 5.09 -19.25
CA LEU A 89 11.13 5.34 -18.00
C LEU A 89 11.86 4.09 -17.50
N GLY A 90 13.03 4.29 -16.91
CA GLY A 90 13.76 3.24 -16.20
C GLY A 90 13.14 2.94 -14.84
N VAL A 91 13.55 1.84 -14.22
CA VAL A 91 13.01 1.39 -12.91
C VAL A 91 13.23 2.44 -11.83
N THR A 92 14.42 3.05 -11.76
CA THR A 92 14.73 4.09 -10.77
C THR A 92 13.85 5.33 -10.95
N GLU A 93 13.67 5.77 -12.18
CA GLU A 93 12.81 6.91 -12.50
C GLU A 93 11.34 6.62 -12.12
N VAL A 94 10.84 5.42 -12.41
CA VAL A 94 9.49 4.99 -12.02
C VAL A 94 9.34 4.97 -10.50
N CYS A 95 10.31 4.44 -9.77
CA CYS A 95 10.33 4.43 -8.31
C CYS A 95 10.08 5.82 -7.72
N PHE A 96 10.82 6.81 -8.16
CA PHE A 96 10.66 8.19 -7.69
C PHE A 96 9.40 8.86 -8.23
N ALA A 97 9.01 8.59 -9.47
CA ALA A 97 7.80 9.15 -10.06
C ALA A 97 6.52 8.75 -9.32
N VAL A 98 6.49 7.56 -8.71
CA VAL A 98 5.33 7.10 -7.92
C VAL A 98 5.42 7.48 -6.44
N GLY A 99 6.44 8.23 -6.03
CA GLY A 99 6.59 8.76 -4.68
C GLY A 99 7.37 7.87 -3.71
N CYS A 100 8.00 6.81 -4.18
CA CYS A 100 8.89 6.00 -3.35
C CYS A 100 10.25 6.68 -3.21
N SER A 101 10.78 6.72 -1.99
CA SER A 101 12.10 7.32 -1.70
C SER A 101 13.23 6.29 -1.65
N SER A 102 12.90 5.01 -1.57
CA SER A 102 13.85 3.90 -1.47
C SER A 102 13.61 2.90 -2.59
N LEU A 103 14.60 2.73 -3.47
CA LEU A 103 14.56 1.76 -4.56
C LEU A 103 14.48 0.32 -4.02
N GLY A 104 15.18 0.02 -2.92
CA GLY A 104 15.15 -1.30 -2.28
C GLY A 104 13.76 -1.66 -1.75
N THR A 105 13.13 -0.77 -1.01
CA THR A 105 11.76 -0.95 -0.51
C THR A 105 10.77 -1.07 -1.67
N PHE A 106 10.89 -0.21 -2.68
CA PHE A 106 10.07 -0.28 -3.89
C PHE A 106 10.19 -1.63 -4.60
N SER A 107 11.42 -2.10 -4.85
CA SER A 107 11.66 -3.37 -5.53
C SER A 107 11.12 -4.56 -4.75
N THR A 108 11.29 -4.58 -3.44
CA THR A 108 10.77 -5.63 -2.56
C THR A 108 9.24 -5.68 -2.61
N ARG A 109 8.57 -4.54 -2.43
CA ARG A 109 7.11 -4.47 -2.47
C ARG A 109 6.55 -4.79 -3.85
N PHE A 110 7.20 -4.31 -4.90
CA PHE A 110 6.83 -4.65 -6.27
C PHE A 110 6.88 -6.16 -6.50
N THR A 111 7.96 -6.81 -6.11
CA THR A 111 8.12 -8.27 -6.24
C THR A 111 7.10 -9.04 -5.43
N GLU A 112 6.78 -8.61 -4.21
CA GLU A 112 5.76 -9.22 -3.36
C GLU A 112 4.37 -9.16 -4.01
N LEU A 113 4.00 -8.03 -4.59
CA LEU A 113 2.67 -7.81 -5.16
C LEU A 113 2.51 -8.33 -6.59
N VAL A 114 3.55 -8.24 -7.40
CA VAL A 114 3.50 -8.56 -8.84
C VAL A 114 4.05 -9.95 -9.13
N GLY A 115 4.95 -10.45 -8.30
CA GLY A 115 5.57 -11.78 -8.43
C GLY A 115 6.90 -11.78 -9.18
N VAL A 116 7.29 -10.68 -9.81
CA VAL A 116 8.60 -10.50 -10.49
C VAL A 116 9.20 -9.14 -10.15
N PRO A 117 10.55 -8.99 -10.19
CA PRO A 117 11.18 -7.70 -9.97
C PRO A 117 10.76 -6.65 -11.02
N PRO A 118 10.84 -5.35 -10.67
CA PRO A 118 10.45 -4.28 -11.61
C PRO A 118 11.21 -4.31 -12.94
N SER A 119 12.51 -4.62 -12.91
CA SER A 119 13.33 -4.71 -14.11
C SER A 119 12.92 -5.85 -15.04
N VAL A 120 12.52 -6.98 -14.48
CA VAL A 120 12.00 -8.13 -15.24
C VAL A 120 10.64 -7.78 -15.85
N TYR A 121 9.75 -7.21 -15.04
CA TYR A 121 8.43 -6.79 -15.50
C TYR A 121 8.53 -5.80 -16.68
N ARG A 122 9.40 -4.81 -16.56
CA ARG A 122 9.65 -3.83 -17.64
C ARG A 122 10.12 -4.50 -18.92
N ARG A 123 11.10 -5.41 -18.83
CA ARG A 123 11.65 -6.12 -19.99
C ARG A 123 10.62 -7.03 -20.67
N GLU A 124 9.83 -7.74 -19.90
CA GLU A 124 8.74 -8.57 -20.42
C GLU A 124 7.69 -7.71 -21.13
N ALA A 125 7.31 -6.59 -20.53
CA ALA A 125 6.30 -5.68 -21.10
C ALA A 125 6.77 -4.99 -22.39
N THR A 126 8.08 -4.72 -22.52
CA THR A 126 8.67 -4.08 -23.70
C THR A 126 9.14 -5.09 -24.77
N GLY A 127 9.01 -6.39 -24.50
CA GLY A 127 9.43 -7.45 -25.43
C GLY A 127 10.96 -7.69 -25.48
N GLU A 128 11.73 -7.04 -24.62
CA GLU A 128 13.19 -7.20 -24.56
C GLU A 128 13.64 -8.61 -24.16
N MET A 129 12.76 -9.39 -23.54
CA MET A 129 13.04 -10.78 -23.13
C MET A 129 12.80 -11.81 -24.25
N ALA A 130 12.22 -11.45 -25.36
CA ALA A 130 11.88 -12.38 -26.45
C ALA A 130 13.10 -13.07 -27.10
N GLY A 131 14.32 -12.55 -26.88
CA GLY A 131 15.58 -13.13 -27.33
C GLY A 131 16.47 -13.76 -26.28
N MET A 132 16.02 -13.83 -25.02
CA MET A 132 16.82 -14.38 -23.91
C MET A 132 16.77 -15.91 -23.86
N PRO A 133 17.93 -16.61 -23.68
CA PRO A 133 17.94 -18.04 -23.40
C PRO A 133 17.13 -18.36 -22.13
N PRO A 134 16.42 -19.52 -22.08
CA PRO A 134 15.60 -19.91 -20.91
C PRO A 134 16.34 -19.95 -19.57
N CYS A 135 17.64 -20.25 -19.59
CA CYS A 135 18.46 -20.29 -18.39
C CYS A 135 18.72 -18.90 -17.78
N VAL A 136 18.86 -17.88 -18.61
CA VAL A 136 19.03 -16.48 -18.18
C VAL A 136 17.70 -15.94 -17.66
N ALA A 137 16.60 -16.22 -18.34
CA ALA A 137 15.26 -15.86 -17.88
C ALA A 137 14.94 -16.42 -16.50
N LYS A 138 15.31 -17.67 -16.21
CA LYS A 138 15.16 -18.27 -14.87
C LYS A 138 15.99 -17.59 -13.79
N GLN A 139 17.19 -17.13 -14.10
CA GLN A 139 18.03 -16.40 -13.14
C GLN A 139 17.47 -15.02 -12.82
N VAL A 140 16.90 -14.35 -13.81
CA VAL A 140 16.35 -13.00 -13.65
C VAL A 140 15.01 -13.03 -12.91
N THR A 141 14.23 -14.10 -13.05
CA THR A 141 12.94 -14.29 -12.36
C THR A 141 13.07 -14.88 -10.97
N ARG A 142 14.26 -15.29 -10.55
CA ARG A 142 14.46 -15.83 -9.20
C ARG A 142 14.24 -14.73 -8.17
N PRO A 143 13.30 -14.89 -7.22
CA PRO A 143 13.12 -13.88 -6.19
C PRO A 143 14.43 -13.70 -5.43
N VAL A 144 14.91 -12.48 -5.37
CA VAL A 144 16.00 -12.15 -4.47
C VAL A 144 15.46 -12.40 -3.07
N ARG A 145 15.98 -13.41 -2.39
CA ARG A 145 15.74 -13.62 -0.98
C ARG A 145 16.38 -12.44 -0.25
N ASN A 146 15.62 -11.37 -0.07
CA ASN A 146 15.99 -10.40 0.93
C ASN A 146 15.94 -11.12 2.27
N GLN A 147 17.09 -11.32 2.86
CA GLN A 147 17.14 -11.55 4.28
C GLN A 147 16.53 -10.31 4.90
N GLU A 148 15.28 -10.44 5.33
CA GLU A 148 14.67 -9.45 6.20
C GLU A 148 15.63 -9.28 7.37
N ALA A 149 16.27 -8.11 7.43
CA ALA A 149 16.83 -7.67 8.68
C ALA A 149 15.65 -7.68 9.63
N LYS A 150 15.64 -8.63 10.57
CA LYS A 150 14.73 -8.62 11.70
C LYS A 150 14.88 -7.26 12.35
N VAL A 151 14.04 -6.34 12.00
CA VAL A 151 13.83 -5.15 12.82
C VAL A 151 13.25 -5.70 14.11
N GLY A 152 14.08 -5.75 15.15
CA GLY A 152 13.67 -6.21 16.45
C GLY A 152 12.43 -5.44 16.86
N GLU A 153 11.38 -6.15 17.18
CA GLU A 153 10.24 -5.58 17.87
C GLU A 153 10.77 -4.83 19.08
N PRO A 154 10.39 -3.58 19.31
CA PRO A 154 10.65 -2.95 20.57
C PRO A 154 9.88 -3.73 21.64
N GLN A 155 10.59 -4.47 22.47
CA GLN A 155 10.02 -5.01 23.67
C GLN A 155 9.58 -3.83 24.54
N LEU A 156 8.27 -3.63 24.58
CA LEU A 156 7.66 -2.80 25.61
C LEU A 156 7.84 -3.53 26.94
N ALA A 157 8.76 -3.00 27.70
CA ALA A 157 8.86 -3.35 29.11
C ALA A 157 7.67 -2.77 29.88
#